data_14928caebea1a2920accea831545944e
#
_entry.id   14928caebea1a2920accea831545944e
#
_cell.length_a   1.000
_cell.length_b   1.000
_cell.length_c   1.000
_cell.angle_alpha   90.00
_cell.angle_beta   90.00
_cell.angle_gamma   90.00
#
_symmetry.space_group_name_H-M   'P 1'
#
loop_
_entity.id
_entity.type
_entity.pdbx_description
1 polymer ?
#
loop_
_entity_poly.entity_id
_entity_poly.type
_entity_poly.pdbx_seq_one_letter_code
_entity_poly.pdbx_strand_id
1 'polypeptide(L)'
;YRDNGYLFFNIQPVELNVVGDSVDVEMRVVEGKQATLNNIIINGNDLTNEKVVRRQVFTRPGYLFSQSDFERSIREIASMGQFDPEAITDPSKGYSIIPNQLNNTVDVVYNVTEKPSSQLELSGGWGGNTFVATVGVSFNNFSTHRLFDKTAWRPVPLGDAQNLAFRFQTNGTYYTSLSASFSEPWLFGKKPTSLNLSLYYTRQTNSYLAFNILNNDQYM
;
A
#
# COMPACT_ATOMS: atom_id res chain seq x y z
N TYR A 1 -2.10 17.77 23.33
CA TYR A 1 -3.52 18.17 23.31
C TYR A 1 -4.29 17.47 22.19
N ARG A 2 -3.86 17.56 20.92
CA ARG A 2 -4.59 16.99 19.76
C ARG A 2 -4.77 15.48 19.83
N ASP A 3 -3.83 14.74 20.44
CA ASP A 3 -3.94 13.29 20.59
C ASP A 3 -4.97 12.85 21.64
N ASN A 4 -5.36 13.79 22.49
CA ASN A 4 -6.36 13.57 23.53
C ASN A 4 -7.73 14.19 23.19
N GLY A 5 -7.98 14.47 21.92
CA GLY A 5 -9.27 14.97 21.44
C GLY A 5 -9.47 16.48 21.51
N TYR A 6 -8.51 17.25 22.02
CA TYR A 6 -8.63 18.71 22.10
C TYR A 6 -8.35 19.37 20.75
N LEU A 7 -9.24 19.17 19.79
CA LEU A 7 -9.11 19.71 18.44
C LEU A 7 -9.29 21.23 18.41
N PHE A 8 -10.09 21.77 19.31
CA PHE A 8 -10.46 23.20 19.37
C PHE A 8 -9.57 24.01 20.31
N PHE A 9 -8.48 23.44 20.83
CA PHE A 9 -7.57 24.15 21.72
C PHE A 9 -6.89 25.32 20.99
N ASN A 10 -6.67 26.39 21.74
CA ASN A 10 -5.93 27.55 21.28
C ASN A 10 -4.82 27.91 22.27
N ILE A 11 -3.65 28.25 21.74
CA ILE A 11 -2.51 28.69 22.53
C ILE A 11 -2.18 30.11 22.11
N GLN A 12 -2.17 31.02 23.08
CA GLN A 12 -1.78 32.41 22.88
C GLN A 12 -0.51 32.69 23.69
N PRO A 13 0.64 32.79 23.05
CA PRO A 13 1.85 33.26 23.70
C PRO A 13 1.70 34.78 24.00
N VAL A 14 1.93 35.18 25.25
CA VAL A 14 1.92 36.58 25.69
C VAL A 14 3.33 36.89 26.20
N GLU A 15 3.99 37.85 25.59
CA GLU A 15 5.28 38.35 26.07
C GLU A 15 5.04 39.19 27.35
N LEU A 16 5.66 38.76 28.44
CA LEU A 16 5.54 39.45 29.72
C LEU A 16 6.66 40.49 29.94
N ASN A 17 7.90 40.13 29.60
CA ASN A 17 9.04 40.94 29.84
C ASN A 17 10.20 40.61 28.87
N VAL A 18 10.97 41.61 28.47
CA VAL A 18 12.15 41.47 27.65
C VAL A 18 13.32 42.08 28.39
N VAL A 19 14.31 41.25 28.73
CA VAL A 19 15.52 41.71 29.46
C VAL A 19 16.76 41.26 28.65
N GLY A 20 17.37 42.19 27.93
CA GLY A 20 18.51 41.88 27.06
C GLY A 20 18.14 40.88 25.96
N ASP A 21 18.79 39.73 25.96
CA ASP A 21 18.56 38.65 24.99
C ASP A 21 17.53 37.58 25.47
N SER A 22 16.87 37.83 26.61
CA SER A 22 15.90 36.90 27.22
C SER A 22 14.49 37.46 27.14
N VAL A 23 13.52 36.62 26.79
CA VAL A 23 12.09 36.96 26.72
C VAL A 23 11.30 36.01 27.62
N ASP A 24 10.54 36.57 28.60
CA ASP A 24 9.61 35.85 29.41
C ASP A 24 8.26 35.74 28.68
N VAL A 25 7.80 34.51 28.41
CA VAL A 25 6.57 34.23 27.66
C VAL A 25 5.59 33.46 28.55
N GLU A 26 4.39 33.99 28.71
CA GLU A 26 3.23 33.28 29.31
C GLU A 26 2.46 32.56 28.18
N MET A 27 2.29 31.25 28.31
CA MET A 27 1.48 30.46 27.39
C MET A 27 0.06 30.34 27.91
N ARG A 28 -0.85 31.13 27.35
CA ARG A 28 -2.28 31.04 27.69
C ARG A 28 -2.97 30.00 26.86
N VAL A 29 -3.39 28.89 27.48
CA VAL A 29 -4.03 27.77 26.82
C VAL A 29 -5.52 27.76 27.09
N VAL A 30 -6.32 27.74 26.03
CA VAL A 30 -7.76 27.52 26.07
C VAL A 30 -8.03 26.14 25.47
N GLU A 31 -8.32 25.16 26.30
CA GLU A 31 -8.42 23.75 25.86
C GLU A 31 -9.68 23.47 25.03
N GLY A 32 -10.81 24.08 25.37
CA GLY A 32 -12.09 23.76 24.74
C GLY A 32 -12.62 22.39 25.20
N LYS A 33 -13.58 21.84 24.43
CA LYS A 33 -14.12 20.51 24.68
C LYS A 33 -13.40 19.49 23.78
N GLN A 34 -13.32 18.25 24.25
CA GLN A 34 -12.82 17.14 23.47
C GLN A 34 -13.76 16.83 22.31
N ALA A 35 -13.19 16.60 21.13
CA ALA A 35 -13.91 16.22 19.92
C ALA A 35 -13.94 14.70 19.76
N THR A 36 -15.11 14.15 19.45
CA THR A 36 -15.33 12.74 19.17
C THR A 36 -15.48 12.54 17.67
N LEU A 37 -14.85 11.49 17.14
CA LEU A 37 -15.00 11.09 15.73
C LEU A 37 -16.45 10.65 15.48
N ASN A 38 -17.11 11.29 14.51
CA ASN A 38 -18.48 10.96 14.12
C ASN A 38 -18.47 10.08 12.86
N ASN A 39 -18.06 10.61 11.72
CA ASN A 39 -17.99 9.87 10.47
C ASN A 39 -16.57 9.79 9.94
N ILE A 40 -16.26 8.64 9.32
CA ILE A 40 -15.05 8.43 8.53
C ILE A 40 -15.47 8.10 7.10
N ILE A 41 -15.16 8.99 6.18
CA ILE A 41 -15.55 8.90 4.77
C ILE A 41 -14.30 8.62 3.94
N ILE A 42 -14.41 7.69 3.00
CA ILE A 42 -13.34 7.35 2.06
C ILE A 42 -13.90 7.56 0.65
N ASN A 43 -13.23 8.37 -0.15
CA ASN A 43 -13.62 8.70 -1.52
C ASN A 43 -12.48 8.33 -2.49
N GLY A 44 -12.83 7.98 -3.73
CA GLY A 44 -11.88 7.75 -4.82
C GLY A 44 -11.35 6.31 -4.91
N ASN A 45 -11.94 5.39 -4.15
CA ASN A 45 -11.62 3.96 -4.20
C ASN A 45 -12.58 3.21 -5.16
N ASP A 46 -12.55 3.56 -6.45
CA ASP A 46 -13.50 3.04 -7.44
C ASP A 46 -13.29 1.56 -7.79
N LEU A 47 -12.05 1.09 -7.77
CA LEU A 47 -11.66 -0.29 -8.06
C LEU A 47 -11.43 -1.11 -6.79
N THR A 48 -10.89 -0.45 -5.76
CA THR A 48 -10.53 -1.08 -4.49
C THR A 48 -11.71 -1.07 -3.53
N ASN A 49 -12.01 -2.21 -2.95
CA ASN A 49 -13.08 -2.30 -1.95
C ASN A 49 -12.78 -1.40 -0.75
N GLU A 50 -13.78 -0.66 -0.30
CA GLU A 50 -13.66 0.25 0.85
C GLU A 50 -13.12 -0.45 2.11
N LYS A 51 -13.51 -1.71 2.35
CA LYS A 51 -13.01 -2.52 3.47
C LYS A 51 -11.47 -2.63 3.49
N VAL A 52 -10.83 -2.59 2.31
CA VAL A 52 -9.37 -2.70 2.17
C VAL A 52 -8.69 -1.43 2.66
N VAL A 53 -9.23 -0.25 2.31
CA VAL A 53 -8.73 1.04 2.80
C VAL A 53 -9.04 1.19 4.29
N ARG A 54 -10.27 0.86 4.69
CA ARG A 54 -10.75 1.01 6.07
C ARG A 54 -9.95 0.19 7.09
N ARG A 55 -9.32 -0.91 6.68
CA ARG A 55 -8.39 -1.70 7.53
C ARG A 55 -7.14 -0.93 7.93
N GLN A 56 -6.72 0.04 7.12
CA GLN A 56 -5.54 0.87 7.34
C GLN A 56 -5.86 2.15 8.12
N VAL A 57 -7.14 2.41 8.37
CA VAL A 57 -7.59 3.61 9.08
C VAL A 57 -7.69 3.32 10.59
N PHE A 58 -6.94 4.09 11.37
CA PHE A 58 -6.90 3.98 12.84
C PHE A 58 -7.93 4.87 13.51
N THR A 59 -8.36 5.95 12.85
CA THR A 59 -9.48 6.77 13.30
C THR A 59 -10.78 5.96 13.23
N ARG A 60 -11.54 5.91 14.35
CA ARG A 60 -12.77 5.10 14.44
C ARG A 60 -13.91 5.94 14.96
N PRO A 61 -15.12 5.86 14.37
CA PRO A 61 -16.30 6.54 14.88
C PRO A 61 -16.56 6.19 16.36
N GLY A 62 -16.95 7.19 17.15
CA GLY A 62 -17.23 7.05 18.58
C GLY A 62 -16.02 7.19 19.50
N TYR A 63 -14.79 7.22 18.99
CA TYR A 63 -13.57 7.46 19.76
C TYR A 63 -13.18 8.94 19.73
N LEU A 64 -12.36 9.36 20.68
CA LEU A 64 -11.78 10.71 20.67
C LEU A 64 -10.90 10.90 19.43
N PHE A 65 -10.86 12.11 18.90
CA PHE A 65 -9.93 12.46 17.85
C PHE A 65 -8.49 12.35 18.37
N SER A 66 -7.64 11.74 17.58
CA SER A 66 -6.19 11.66 17.81
C SER A 66 -5.46 12.07 16.55
N GLN A 67 -4.61 13.08 16.66
CA GLN A 67 -3.78 13.54 15.54
C GLN A 67 -2.80 12.46 15.08
N SER A 68 -2.20 11.75 16.03
CA SER A 68 -1.26 10.66 15.72
C SER A 68 -1.93 9.50 14.99
N ASP A 69 -3.15 9.11 15.39
CA ASP A 69 -3.91 8.06 14.68
C ASP A 69 -4.36 8.52 13.28
N PHE A 70 -4.72 9.79 13.15
CA PHE A 70 -5.05 10.39 11.86
C PHE A 70 -3.84 10.37 10.91
N GLU A 71 -2.69 10.89 11.35
CA GLU A 71 -1.45 10.90 10.56
C GLU A 71 -0.96 9.48 10.25
N ARG A 72 -1.11 8.56 11.19
CA ARG A 72 -0.80 7.16 10.98
C ARG A 72 -1.68 6.57 9.88
N SER A 73 -2.98 6.86 9.89
CA SER A 73 -3.91 6.41 8.85
C SER A 73 -3.49 6.90 7.47
N ILE A 74 -3.09 8.17 7.33
CA ILE A 74 -2.57 8.71 6.08
C ILE A 74 -1.31 7.96 5.62
N ARG A 75 -0.35 7.74 6.52
CA ARG A 75 0.89 7.00 6.18
C ARG A 75 0.61 5.56 5.75
N GLU A 76 -0.30 4.87 6.44
CA GLU A 76 -0.66 3.49 6.09
C GLU A 76 -1.38 3.43 4.73
N ILE A 77 -2.30 4.36 4.44
CA ILE A 77 -2.95 4.45 3.12
C ILE A 77 -1.91 4.78 2.03
N ALA A 78 -1.01 5.74 2.29
CA ALA A 78 0.06 6.12 1.34
C ALA A 78 1.02 4.96 1.03
N SER A 79 1.24 4.06 2.00
CA SER A 79 2.09 2.88 1.83
C SER A 79 1.43 1.77 1.01
N MET A 80 0.12 1.84 0.78
CA MET A 80 -0.61 0.88 -0.05
C MET A 80 -0.21 1.04 -1.51
N GLY A 81 0.15 -0.06 -2.16
CA GLY A 81 0.55 -0.06 -3.57
C GLY A 81 -0.54 0.34 -4.57
N GLN A 82 -1.80 0.42 -4.14
CA GLN A 82 -2.98 0.70 -4.95
C GLN A 82 -3.25 2.19 -5.14
N PHE A 83 -2.74 3.05 -4.25
CA PHE A 83 -3.04 4.48 -4.24
C PHE A 83 -1.79 5.32 -4.51
N ASP A 84 -2.03 6.54 -4.99
CA ASP A 84 -0.99 7.54 -5.16
C ASP A 84 -0.64 8.15 -3.79
N PRO A 85 0.59 7.96 -3.29
CA PRO A 85 1.01 8.47 -1.99
C PRO A 85 1.06 10.00 -1.95
N GLU A 86 1.38 10.67 -3.07
CA GLU A 86 1.43 12.12 -3.11
C GLU A 86 0.03 12.72 -3.00
N ALA A 87 -0.96 12.11 -3.64
CA ALA A 87 -2.34 12.58 -3.60
C ALA A 87 -2.93 12.53 -2.18
N ILE A 88 -2.72 11.44 -1.42
CA ILE A 88 -3.28 11.32 -0.06
C ILE A 88 -2.53 12.16 0.97
N THR A 89 -1.25 12.45 0.77
CA THR A 89 -0.45 13.27 1.71
C THR A 89 -0.61 14.77 1.46
N ASP A 90 -1.19 15.20 0.35
CA ASP A 90 -1.47 16.60 0.06
C ASP A 90 -2.58 17.14 0.98
N PRO A 91 -2.28 18.12 1.86
CA PRO A 91 -3.27 18.67 2.79
C PRO A 91 -4.46 19.34 2.10
N SER A 92 -4.31 19.75 0.85
CA SER A 92 -5.36 20.46 0.10
C SER A 92 -6.35 19.53 -0.57
N LYS A 93 -5.97 18.28 -0.83
CA LYS A 93 -6.74 17.33 -1.66
C LYS A 93 -6.95 15.99 -0.99
N GLY A 94 -5.93 15.48 -0.31
CA GLY A 94 -5.88 14.11 0.18
C GLY A 94 -6.78 13.83 1.37
N TYR A 95 -7.12 14.85 2.14
CA TYR A 95 -7.98 14.66 3.32
C TYR A 95 -8.67 15.96 3.75
N SER A 96 -9.71 15.80 4.55
CA SER A 96 -10.41 16.93 5.19
C SER A 96 -10.82 16.55 6.59
N ILE A 97 -10.61 17.46 7.52
CA ILE A 97 -11.10 17.38 8.91
C ILE A 97 -12.21 18.42 9.03
N ILE A 98 -13.44 17.96 9.26
CA ILE A 98 -14.63 18.81 9.31
C ILE A 98 -15.15 18.85 10.73
N PRO A 99 -14.76 19.87 11.52
CA PRO A 99 -15.18 20.00 12.92
C PRO A 99 -16.60 20.54 13.04
N ASN A 100 -17.37 19.94 13.96
CA ASN A 100 -18.67 20.44 14.38
C ASN A 100 -18.61 20.86 15.86
N GLN A 101 -18.44 22.14 16.09
CA GLN A 101 -18.31 22.71 17.45
C GLN A 101 -19.60 22.60 18.26
N LEU A 102 -20.77 22.56 17.63
CA LEU A 102 -22.05 22.46 18.34
C LEU A 102 -22.20 21.14 19.10
N ASN A 103 -21.77 20.06 18.43
CA ASN A 103 -21.87 18.69 18.94
C ASN A 103 -20.55 18.17 19.54
N ASN A 104 -19.47 18.94 19.45
CA ASN A 104 -18.10 18.54 19.76
C ASN A 104 -17.70 17.24 19.03
N THR A 105 -18.05 17.17 17.76
CA THR A 105 -17.74 16.04 16.90
C THR A 105 -16.88 16.48 15.71
N VAL A 106 -16.24 15.50 15.06
CA VAL A 106 -15.43 15.73 13.88
C VAL A 106 -15.67 14.62 12.86
N ASP A 107 -15.89 15.01 11.61
CA ASP A 107 -15.87 14.09 10.48
C ASP A 107 -14.51 14.14 9.80
N VAL A 108 -13.99 12.97 9.43
CA VAL A 108 -12.73 12.85 8.70
C VAL A 108 -13.00 12.26 7.35
N VAL A 109 -12.50 12.92 6.31
CA VAL A 109 -12.62 12.48 4.92
C VAL A 109 -11.21 12.15 4.41
N TYR A 110 -11.04 10.95 3.87
CA TYR A 110 -9.84 10.53 3.14
C TYR A 110 -10.18 10.46 1.66
N ASN A 111 -9.52 11.26 0.85
CA ASN A 111 -9.65 11.24 -0.61
C ASN A 111 -8.46 10.52 -1.20
N VAL A 112 -8.66 9.32 -1.66
CA VAL A 112 -7.62 8.52 -2.29
C VAL A 112 -7.69 8.63 -3.80
N THR A 113 -6.55 8.50 -4.47
CA THR A 113 -6.46 8.44 -5.93
C THR A 113 -5.86 7.10 -6.30
N GLU A 114 -6.60 6.26 -7.03
CA GLU A 114 -6.11 4.96 -7.46
C GLU A 114 -5.09 5.10 -8.59
N LYS A 115 -4.05 4.29 -8.53
CA LYS A 115 -3.05 4.18 -9.58
C LYS A 115 -3.11 2.80 -10.24
N PRO A 116 -2.59 2.66 -11.49
CA PRO A 116 -2.51 1.36 -12.14
C PRO A 116 -1.78 0.35 -11.25
N SER A 117 -2.46 -0.74 -10.93
CA SER A 117 -1.95 -1.78 -10.03
C SER A 117 -1.34 -2.97 -10.76
N SER A 118 -1.40 -2.99 -12.10
CA SER A 118 -0.81 -4.03 -12.94
C SER A 118 0.54 -3.57 -13.48
N GLN A 119 1.53 -4.47 -13.43
CA GLN A 119 2.86 -4.20 -13.91
C GLN A 119 3.28 -5.29 -14.90
N LEU A 120 3.91 -4.88 -16.00
CA LEU A 120 4.55 -5.75 -16.97
C LEU A 120 6.07 -5.62 -16.83
N GLU A 121 6.75 -6.71 -16.59
CA GLU A 121 8.21 -6.79 -16.57
C GLU A 121 8.69 -7.41 -17.87
N LEU A 122 9.56 -6.69 -18.58
CA LEU A 122 10.28 -7.20 -19.74
C LEU A 122 11.75 -6.88 -19.50
N SER A 123 12.57 -7.90 -19.37
CA SER A 123 14.01 -7.72 -19.21
C SER A 123 14.79 -8.74 -20.02
N GLY A 124 15.98 -8.33 -20.46
CA GLY A 124 16.90 -9.18 -21.19
C GLY A 124 18.33 -8.79 -20.86
N GLY A 125 19.20 -9.78 -20.76
CA GLY A 125 20.60 -9.58 -20.45
C GLY A 125 21.49 -10.63 -21.10
N TRP A 126 22.73 -10.23 -21.37
CA TRP A 126 23.75 -11.13 -21.91
C TRP A 126 24.72 -11.49 -20.78
N GLY A 127 24.91 -12.79 -20.54
CA GLY A 127 25.81 -13.26 -19.49
C GLY A 127 26.21 -14.72 -19.71
N GLY A 128 27.45 -15.08 -19.39
CA GLY A 128 27.95 -16.45 -19.52
C GLY A 128 27.79 -17.06 -20.90
N ASN A 129 28.02 -16.30 -21.98
CA ASN A 129 27.82 -16.68 -23.39
C ASN A 129 26.35 -17.00 -23.78
N THR A 130 25.38 -16.64 -22.97
CA THR A 130 23.96 -16.84 -23.28
C THR A 130 23.15 -15.55 -23.04
N PHE A 131 22.08 -15.42 -23.83
CA PHE A 131 21.08 -14.35 -23.59
C PHE A 131 19.99 -14.89 -22.68
N VAL A 132 19.67 -14.14 -21.63
CA VAL A 132 18.57 -14.45 -20.70
C VAL A 132 17.45 -13.45 -20.94
N ALA A 133 16.26 -13.96 -21.19
CA ALA A 133 15.05 -13.16 -21.31
C ALA A 133 14.10 -13.44 -20.13
N THR A 134 13.48 -12.40 -19.62
CA THR A 134 12.46 -12.50 -18.58
C THR A 134 11.21 -11.74 -19.01
N VAL A 135 10.06 -12.37 -18.83
CA VAL A 135 8.74 -11.77 -18.99
C VAL A 135 7.97 -12.02 -17.72
N GLY A 136 7.45 -10.96 -17.10
CA GLY A 136 6.66 -11.05 -15.89
C GLY A 136 5.42 -10.17 -15.96
N VAL A 137 4.36 -10.58 -15.29
CA VAL A 137 3.16 -9.77 -15.08
C VAL A 137 2.75 -9.88 -13.63
N SER A 138 2.42 -8.75 -13.02
CA SER A 138 1.92 -8.70 -11.64
C SER A 138 0.68 -7.82 -11.53
N PHE A 139 -0.24 -8.24 -10.67
CA PHE A 139 -1.51 -7.57 -10.37
C PHE A 139 -1.59 -7.36 -8.87
N ASN A 140 -1.46 -6.10 -8.41
CA ASN A 140 -1.33 -5.77 -6.98
C ASN A 140 -2.67 -5.48 -6.29
N ASN A 141 -3.77 -5.51 -7.02
CA ASN A 141 -5.13 -5.30 -6.48
C ASN A 141 -6.07 -6.45 -6.86
N PHE A 142 -5.54 -7.66 -6.99
CA PHE A 142 -6.31 -8.83 -7.36
C PHE A 142 -7.38 -9.16 -6.29
N SER A 143 -8.49 -9.76 -6.72
CA SER A 143 -9.58 -10.20 -5.85
C SER A 143 -10.04 -11.61 -6.19
N THR A 144 -9.79 -12.55 -5.29
CA THR A 144 -10.32 -13.92 -5.40
C THR A 144 -11.84 -13.97 -5.20
N HIS A 145 -12.40 -13.05 -4.42
CA HIS A 145 -13.86 -13.02 -4.15
C HIS A 145 -14.67 -12.56 -5.36
N ARG A 146 -14.05 -11.77 -6.26
CA ARG A 146 -14.73 -11.23 -7.45
C ARG A 146 -14.43 -11.98 -8.73
N LEU A 147 -13.94 -13.23 -8.65
CA LEU A 147 -13.63 -14.06 -9.81
C LEU A 147 -14.84 -14.27 -10.74
N PHE A 148 -16.05 -14.35 -10.18
CA PHE A 148 -17.29 -14.55 -10.94
C PHE A 148 -18.03 -13.22 -11.26
N ASP A 149 -17.52 -12.09 -10.79
CA ASP A 149 -18.07 -10.77 -11.07
C ASP A 149 -17.40 -10.16 -12.31
N LYS A 150 -18.03 -10.28 -13.46
CA LYS A 150 -17.50 -9.75 -14.73
C LYS A 150 -17.25 -8.23 -14.73
N THR A 151 -17.93 -7.47 -13.87
CA THR A 151 -17.76 -6.01 -13.77
C THR A 151 -16.46 -5.62 -13.12
N ALA A 152 -15.86 -6.52 -12.32
CA ALA A 152 -14.58 -6.32 -11.65
C ALA A 152 -13.35 -6.62 -12.52
N TRP A 153 -13.53 -7.22 -13.71
CA TRP A 153 -12.42 -7.62 -14.58
C TRP A 153 -11.82 -6.45 -15.37
N ARG A 154 -10.50 -6.09 -15.05
CA ARG A 154 -9.74 -5.01 -15.72
C ARG A 154 -8.21 -5.25 -15.68
N PRO A 155 -7.58 -6.16 -16.36
CA PRO A 155 -8.02 -7.36 -17.09
C PRO A 155 -8.29 -8.57 -16.19
N VAL A 156 -7.97 -8.50 -14.91
CA VAL A 156 -8.24 -9.50 -13.86
C VAL A 156 -9.24 -8.92 -12.87
N PRO A 157 -9.92 -9.75 -12.07
CA PRO A 157 -10.81 -9.24 -11.03
C PRO A 157 -10.02 -8.45 -9.98
N LEU A 158 -10.40 -7.21 -9.76
CA LEU A 158 -9.74 -6.25 -8.86
C LEU A 158 -10.59 -5.97 -7.61
N GLY A 159 -9.92 -5.53 -6.52
CA GLY A 159 -10.58 -4.94 -5.38
C GLY A 159 -10.12 -5.34 -3.98
N ASP A 160 -9.40 -6.44 -3.78
CA ASP A 160 -9.06 -6.93 -2.43
C ASP A 160 -7.59 -6.69 -2.03
N ALA A 161 -6.83 -5.99 -2.85
CA ALA A 161 -5.40 -5.73 -2.64
C ALA A 161 -4.55 -7.00 -2.50
N GLN A 162 -5.01 -8.11 -3.08
CA GLN A 162 -4.21 -9.32 -3.21
C GLN A 162 -3.17 -9.14 -4.31
N ASN A 163 -2.03 -9.80 -4.19
CA ASN A 163 -1.01 -9.78 -5.23
C ASN A 163 -1.01 -11.13 -5.96
N LEU A 164 -1.09 -11.07 -7.30
CA LEU A 164 -0.96 -12.22 -8.17
C LEU A 164 0.12 -11.92 -9.21
N ALA A 165 1.16 -12.73 -9.28
CA ALA A 165 2.23 -12.52 -10.24
C ALA A 165 2.63 -13.81 -10.95
N PHE A 166 2.98 -13.65 -12.21
CA PHE A 166 3.53 -14.71 -13.06
C PHE A 166 4.84 -14.22 -13.67
N ARG A 167 5.86 -15.07 -13.67
CA ARG A 167 7.15 -14.74 -14.28
C ARG A 167 7.64 -15.95 -15.06
N PHE A 168 8.08 -15.68 -16.28
CA PHE A 168 8.75 -16.63 -17.16
C PHE A 168 10.15 -16.12 -17.46
N GLN A 169 11.15 -16.98 -17.29
CA GLN A 169 12.54 -16.67 -17.57
C GLN A 169 13.16 -17.80 -18.37
N THR A 170 13.92 -17.45 -19.39
CA THR A 170 14.61 -18.45 -20.21
C THR A 170 15.90 -17.91 -20.78
N ASN A 171 16.88 -18.81 -20.99
CA ASN A 171 18.04 -18.54 -21.83
C ASN A 171 18.00 -19.36 -23.17
N GLY A 172 16.81 -19.83 -23.52
CA GLY A 172 16.54 -20.60 -24.73
C GLY A 172 16.86 -22.09 -24.60
N THR A 173 18.12 -22.46 -24.45
CA THR A 173 18.56 -23.86 -24.59
C THR A 173 18.74 -24.57 -23.24
N TYR A 174 19.34 -23.90 -22.26
CA TYR A 174 19.83 -24.56 -21.04
C TYR A 174 18.98 -24.32 -19.80
N TYR A 175 18.22 -23.24 -19.78
CA TYR A 175 17.48 -22.82 -18.60
C TYR A 175 16.10 -22.28 -18.98
N THR A 176 15.08 -22.78 -18.32
CA THR A 176 13.71 -22.24 -18.37
C THR A 176 13.11 -22.32 -16.99
N SER A 177 12.57 -21.21 -16.52
CA SER A 177 11.89 -21.12 -15.23
C SER A 177 10.52 -20.46 -15.41
N LEU A 178 9.51 -21.05 -14.81
CA LEU A 178 8.16 -20.50 -14.69
C LEU A 178 7.84 -20.40 -13.21
N SER A 179 7.39 -19.26 -12.78
CA SER A 179 6.93 -19.04 -11.41
C SER A 179 5.56 -18.36 -11.38
N ALA A 180 4.76 -18.73 -10.42
CA ALA A 180 3.50 -18.10 -10.09
C ALA A 180 3.47 -17.83 -8.57
N SER A 181 3.11 -16.62 -8.18
CA SER A 181 2.99 -16.24 -6.77
C SER A 181 1.65 -15.58 -6.49
N PHE A 182 1.10 -15.89 -5.35
CA PHE A 182 -0.12 -15.29 -4.83
C PHE A 182 0.11 -14.86 -3.39
N SER A 183 -0.33 -13.65 -3.05
CA SER A 183 -0.26 -13.12 -1.69
C SER A 183 -1.59 -12.50 -1.28
N GLU A 184 -2.09 -12.95 -0.14
CA GLU A 184 -3.26 -12.38 0.55
C GLU A 184 -2.78 -11.72 1.85
N PRO A 185 -2.82 -10.39 1.97
CA PRO A 185 -2.32 -9.68 3.16
C PRO A 185 -3.25 -9.77 4.37
N TRP A 186 -4.53 -10.13 4.17
CA TRP A 186 -5.55 -10.17 5.22
C TRP A 186 -6.43 -11.41 5.16
N LEU A 187 -5.83 -12.59 5.24
CA LEU A 187 -6.48 -13.89 5.06
C LEU A 187 -7.80 -14.06 5.83
N PHE A 188 -7.85 -13.59 7.08
CA PHE A 188 -9.05 -13.69 7.92
C PHE A 188 -9.85 -12.37 8.00
N GLY A 189 -9.46 -11.33 7.30
CA GLY A 189 -10.16 -10.05 7.20
C GLY A 189 -10.19 -9.18 8.46
N LYS A 190 -9.88 -9.70 9.65
CA LYS A 190 -9.94 -9.00 10.94
C LYS A 190 -8.58 -8.62 11.51
N LYS A 191 -7.56 -9.40 11.19
CA LYS A 191 -6.17 -9.19 11.66
C LYS A 191 -5.23 -9.23 10.46
N PRO A 192 -4.12 -8.50 10.48
CA PRO A 192 -3.12 -8.52 9.42
C PRO A 192 -2.36 -9.86 9.46
N THR A 193 -2.97 -10.89 8.89
CA THR A 193 -2.39 -12.22 8.73
C THR A 193 -2.20 -12.48 7.26
N SER A 194 -0.95 -12.53 6.80
CA SER A 194 -0.64 -12.74 5.39
C SER A 194 -0.50 -14.22 5.06
N LEU A 195 -0.99 -14.60 3.89
CA LEU A 195 -0.73 -15.89 3.24
C LEU A 195 0.05 -15.63 1.95
N ASN A 196 1.21 -16.26 1.81
CA ASN A 196 1.99 -16.19 0.59
C ASN A 196 2.16 -17.61 0.03
N LEU A 197 1.76 -17.80 -1.22
CA LEU A 197 1.91 -19.04 -1.96
C LEU A 197 2.80 -18.79 -3.17
N SER A 198 3.78 -19.66 -3.40
CA SER A 198 4.64 -19.58 -4.57
C SER A 198 4.81 -20.97 -5.17
N LEU A 199 4.58 -21.05 -6.47
CA LEU A 199 4.82 -22.24 -7.29
C LEU A 199 5.90 -21.88 -8.30
N TYR A 200 6.84 -22.77 -8.46
CA TYR A 200 7.88 -22.61 -9.46
C TYR A 200 8.20 -23.94 -10.14
N TYR A 201 8.50 -23.85 -11.41
CA TYR A 201 9.00 -24.94 -12.22
C TYR A 201 10.29 -24.49 -12.89
N THR A 202 11.39 -25.21 -12.71
CA THR A 202 12.67 -24.89 -13.35
C THR A 202 13.19 -26.11 -14.07
N ARG A 203 13.51 -25.93 -15.34
CA ARG A 203 14.20 -26.91 -16.17
C ARG A 203 15.60 -26.40 -16.48
N GLN A 204 16.59 -27.19 -16.12
CA GLN A 204 17.99 -26.93 -16.44
C GLN A 204 18.57 -28.13 -17.15
N THR A 205 19.23 -27.89 -18.31
CA THR A 205 19.87 -28.92 -19.11
C THR A 205 21.38 -28.71 -19.07
N ASN A 206 22.14 -29.70 -18.60
CA ASN A 206 23.59 -29.65 -18.58
C ASN A 206 24.13 -30.10 -19.93
N SER A 207 24.74 -29.19 -20.70
CA SER A 207 25.37 -29.52 -21.99
C SER A 207 26.70 -30.27 -21.85
N TYR A 208 27.28 -30.29 -20.66
CA TYR A 208 28.56 -31.00 -20.44
C TYR A 208 28.50 -32.49 -20.71
N LEU A 209 27.36 -33.14 -20.52
CA LEU A 209 27.21 -34.58 -20.82
C LEU A 209 27.10 -34.84 -22.32
N ALA A 210 26.48 -33.97 -23.10
CA ALA A 210 26.33 -34.13 -24.55
C ALA A 210 27.68 -33.98 -25.27
N PHE A 211 28.55 -33.10 -24.84
CA PHE A 211 29.86 -32.87 -25.43
C PHE A 211 30.84 -34.04 -25.20
N ASN A 212 30.79 -34.70 -24.04
CA ASN A 212 31.62 -35.85 -23.73
C ASN A 212 31.16 -37.13 -24.45
N ILE A 213 29.87 -37.29 -24.75
CA ILE A 213 29.36 -38.44 -25.51
C ILE A 213 29.78 -38.33 -26.97
N LEU A 214 29.71 -37.16 -27.59
CA LEU A 214 30.08 -36.92 -28.98
C LEU A 214 31.61 -37.04 -29.25
N ASN A 215 32.43 -36.73 -28.23
CA ASN A 215 33.88 -36.85 -28.34
C ASN A 215 34.40 -38.30 -28.07
N ASN A 216 33.64 -39.15 -27.45
CA ASN A 216 34.03 -40.54 -27.20
C ASN A 216 33.79 -41.48 -28.39
N ASP A 217 32.93 -41.11 -29.33
CA ASP A 217 32.64 -41.88 -30.55
C ASP A 217 33.68 -41.66 -31.69
N GLN A 218 34.63 -40.75 -31.48
CA GLN A 218 35.71 -40.52 -32.48
C GLN A 218 37.00 -41.31 -32.23
N TYR A 219 37.05 -42.15 -31.16
CA TYR A 219 38.23 -42.93 -30.80
C TYR A 219 37.97 -44.46 -30.78
N MET A 220 36.98 -44.96 -31.55
CA MET A 220 36.85 -46.39 -31.81
C MET A 220 37.08 -46.68 -33.29
#